data_4979d596cf09005992e6870197327c45
#
_entry.id   4979d596cf09005992e6870197327c45
#
_cell.length_a   1.000
_cell.length_b   1.000
_cell.length_c   1.000
_cell.angle_alpha   90.00
_cell.angle_beta   90.00
_cell.angle_gamma   90.00
#
_symmetry.space_group_name_H-M   'P 1'
#
loop_
_entity.id
_entity.type
_entity.pdbx_description
1 polymer ?
#
loop_
_entity_poly.entity_id
_entity_poly.type
_entity_poly.pdbx_seq_one_letter_code
_entity_poly.pdbx_strand_id
1 'polypeptide(L)'
;MGYLSPLLAVRNVKETIEFYKNILGFETGMVFPDESNPEYADLSKDGMVMMFILTKNMGIGSDDKLGIGVNLYMEIDGDIDEYYAELKSKSVKIVYDIKDEHFGIRDFAIEDIDGYQLTFNRRLEG
;
A
#
# COMPACT_ATOMS: atom_id res chain seq x y z
N MET A 1 -14.77 17.17 -10.28
CA MET A 1 -14.60 15.77 -9.90
C MET A 1 -13.54 15.65 -8.80
N GLY A 2 -13.84 14.92 -7.74
CA GLY A 2 -12.91 14.76 -6.63
C GLY A 2 -12.24 13.39 -6.62
N TYR A 3 -11.26 13.25 -5.78
CA TYR A 3 -10.63 11.96 -5.47
C TYR A 3 -10.23 11.93 -4.01
N LEU A 4 -9.98 10.73 -3.50
CA LEU A 4 -9.59 10.52 -2.11
C LEU A 4 -8.20 9.89 -2.07
N SER A 5 -7.32 10.45 -1.24
CA SER A 5 -6.01 9.85 -1.00
C SER A 5 -5.85 9.56 0.50
N PRO A 6 -5.46 8.35 0.88
CA PRO A 6 -5.19 8.06 2.27
C PRO A 6 -3.90 8.74 2.72
N LEU A 7 -3.89 9.23 3.95
CA LEU A 7 -2.67 9.67 4.63
C LEU A 7 -2.45 8.71 5.78
N LEU A 8 -1.40 7.92 5.70
CA LEU A 8 -1.13 6.85 6.65
C LEU A 8 0.07 7.19 7.53
N ALA A 9 -0.09 6.98 8.83
CA ALA A 9 1.01 7.11 9.76
C ALA A 9 1.93 5.91 9.64
N VAL A 10 3.24 6.14 9.52
CA VAL A 10 4.24 5.08 9.39
C VAL A 10 5.40 5.33 10.35
N ARG A 11 6.08 4.27 10.73
CA ARG A 11 7.16 4.37 11.71
C ARG A 11 8.47 4.83 11.12
N ASN A 12 8.70 4.53 9.84
CA ASN A 12 9.92 4.93 9.13
C ASN A 12 9.59 5.20 7.67
N VAL A 13 9.56 6.48 7.30
CA VAL A 13 9.16 6.88 5.95
C VAL A 13 10.11 6.33 4.89
N LYS A 14 11.41 6.30 5.17
CA LYS A 14 12.39 5.79 4.21
C LYS A 14 12.16 4.31 3.89
N GLU A 15 11.91 3.49 4.92
CA GLU A 15 11.61 2.07 4.72
C GLU A 15 10.28 1.89 3.99
N THR A 16 9.30 2.75 4.26
CA THR A 16 8.02 2.72 3.57
C THR A 16 8.21 3.00 2.07
N ILE A 17 9.01 4.02 1.74
CA ILE A 17 9.32 4.32 0.33
C ILE A 17 9.96 3.11 -0.35
N GLU A 18 10.94 2.49 0.31
CA GLU A 18 11.62 1.33 -0.26
C GLU A 18 10.66 0.17 -0.51
N PHE A 19 9.77 -0.11 0.44
CA PHE A 19 8.80 -1.19 0.29
C PHE A 19 7.82 -0.92 -0.86
N TYR A 20 7.20 0.25 -0.87
CA TYR A 20 6.20 0.56 -1.89
C TYR A 20 6.81 0.70 -3.28
N LYS A 21 8.01 1.28 -3.37
CA LYS A 21 8.68 1.45 -4.67
C LYS A 21 9.29 0.15 -5.19
N ASN A 22 10.11 -0.51 -4.38
CA ASN A 22 10.92 -1.64 -4.85
C ASN A 22 10.16 -2.96 -4.85
N ILE A 23 9.18 -3.12 -3.97
CA ILE A 23 8.42 -4.36 -3.88
C ILE A 23 7.07 -4.23 -4.57
N LEU A 24 6.31 -3.18 -4.26
CA LEU A 24 4.96 -3.05 -4.80
C LEU A 24 4.90 -2.35 -6.16
N GLY A 25 5.96 -1.69 -6.59
CA GLY A 25 6.00 -1.05 -7.91
C GLY A 25 5.38 0.34 -7.98
N PHE A 26 5.30 1.04 -6.85
CA PHE A 26 4.83 2.42 -6.83
C PHE A 26 5.93 3.38 -7.29
N GLU A 27 5.53 4.55 -7.77
CA GLU A 27 6.44 5.63 -8.11
C GLU A 27 6.48 6.65 -7.00
N THR A 28 7.68 7.12 -6.66
CA THR A 28 7.87 8.12 -5.61
C THR A 28 7.57 9.51 -6.17
N GLY A 29 6.75 10.26 -5.45
CA GLY A 29 6.47 11.65 -5.76
C GLY A 29 7.27 12.59 -4.86
N MET A 30 6.58 13.36 -4.02
CA MET A 30 7.23 14.28 -3.10
C MET A 30 7.81 13.56 -1.89
N VAL A 31 8.99 13.99 -1.44
CA VAL A 31 9.63 13.49 -0.22
C VAL A 31 10.07 14.72 0.59
N PHE A 32 9.67 14.81 1.84
CA PHE A 32 9.89 16.01 2.65
C PHE A 32 10.32 15.62 4.07
N PRO A 33 11.23 16.33 4.74
CA PRO A 33 11.97 17.52 4.29
C PRO A 33 13.10 17.21 3.33
N ASP A 34 13.66 15.99 3.38
CA ASP A 34 14.70 15.56 2.44
C ASP A 34 14.71 14.03 2.33
N GLU A 35 15.44 13.51 1.35
CA GLU A 35 15.46 12.06 1.07
C GLU A 35 16.28 11.26 2.07
N SER A 36 17.21 11.90 2.80
CA SER A 36 18.04 11.19 3.75
C SER A 36 17.33 10.93 5.07
N ASN A 37 16.41 11.82 5.44
CA ASN A 37 15.65 11.67 6.69
C ASN A 37 14.21 12.19 6.50
N PRO A 38 13.41 11.50 5.69
CA PRO A 38 12.08 11.99 5.36
C PRO A 38 11.10 11.81 6.50
N GLU A 39 10.15 12.76 6.59
CA GLU A 39 9.02 12.67 7.51
C GLU A 39 7.69 12.55 6.78
N TYR A 40 7.69 12.76 5.46
CA TYR A 40 6.53 12.65 4.60
C TYR A 40 6.95 12.17 3.22
N ALA A 41 6.11 11.39 2.60
CA ALA A 41 6.26 11.03 1.18
C ALA A 41 4.92 10.72 0.58
N ASP A 42 4.78 10.91 -0.73
CA ASP A 42 3.67 10.34 -1.46
C ASP A 42 4.18 9.45 -2.58
N LEU A 43 3.45 8.39 -2.84
CA LEU A 43 3.77 7.43 -3.88
C LEU A 43 2.48 7.09 -4.63
N SER A 44 2.62 6.72 -5.88
CA SER A 44 1.46 6.43 -6.72
C SER A 44 1.65 5.18 -7.55
N LYS A 45 0.52 4.55 -7.87
CA LYS A 45 0.47 3.39 -8.76
C LYS A 45 -0.90 3.38 -9.43
N ASP A 46 -0.90 3.22 -10.75
CA ASP A 46 -2.13 3.10 -11.54
C ASP A 46 -3.14 4.23 -11.25
N GLY A 47 -2.64 5.45 -11.06
CA GLY A 47 -3.47 6.60 -10.76
C GLY A 47 -3.88 6.76 -9.30
N MET A 48 -3.51 5.83 -8.44
CA MET A 48 -3.81 5.89 -7.01
C MET A 48 -2.65 6.52 -6.26
N VAL A 49 -2.94 7.55 -5.46
CA VAL A 49 -1.92 8.26 -4.67
C VAL A 49 -2.10 7.91 -3.20
N MET A 50 -1.01 7.49 -2.57
CA MET A 50 -0.95 7.23 -1.13
C MET A 50 0.04 8.20 -0.50
N MET A 51 -0.35 8.78 0.62
CA MET A 51 0.49 9.69 1.38
C MET A 51 0.90 9.01 2.69
N PHE A 52 2.15 9.25 3.09
CA PHE A 52 2.71 8.66 4.30
C PHE A 52 3.34 9.74 5.15
N ILE A 53 3.10 9.69 6.46
CA ILE A 53 3.65 10.66 7.39
C ILE A 53 4.19 9.94 8.63
N LEU A 54 5.27 10.47 9.19
CA LEU A 54 5.87 9.88 10.38
C LEU A 54 4.90 9.94 11.57
N THR A 55 4.81 8.85 12.32
CA THR A 55 3.85 8.69 13.44
C THR A 55 3.83 9.84 14.42
N LYS A 56 5.00 10.41 14.76
CA LYS A 56 5.07 11.53 15.71
C LYS A 56 4.26 12.74 15.25
N ASN A 57 4.11 12.93 13.95
CA ASN A 57 3.38 14.08 13.39
C ASN A 57 1.87 13.90 13.44
N MET A 58 1.39 12.73 13.85
CA MET A 58 -0.02 12.45 14.08
C MET A 58 -0.32 12.11 15.54
N GLY A 59 0.64 12.35 16.42
CA GLY A 59 0.45 12.10 17.86
C GLY A 59 0.38 10.61 18.22
N ILE A 60 0.96 9.75 17.39
CA ILE A 60 0.93 8.30 17.59
C ILE A 60 2.22 7.88 18.31
N GLY A 61 2.08 7.12 19.39
CA GLY A 61 3.21 6.64 20.17
C GLY A 61 3.85 5.39 19.61
N SER A 62 5.04 5.07 20.11
CA SER A 62 5.83 3.92 19.63
C SER A 62 5.16 2.57 19.93
N ASP A 63 4.28 2.51 20.93
CA ASP A 63 3.59 1.27 21.28
C ASP A 63 2.20 1.15 20.65
N ASP A 64 1.75 2.18 19.96
CA ASP A 64 0.45 2.16 19.32
C ASP A 64 0.46 1.25 18.08
N LYS A 65 -0.63 0.51 17.89
CA LYS A 65 -0.77 -0.31 16.69
C LYS A 65 -1.27 0.52 15.52
N LEU A 66 -0.76 0.21 14.34
CA LEU A 66 -1.17 0.86 13.10
C LEU A 66 -2.04 -0.09 12.27
N GLY A 67 -2.89 0.50 11.44
CA GLY A 67 -3.66 -0.26 10.47
C GLY A 67 -4.94 -0.92 10.98
N ILE A 68 -5.31 -0.68 12.23
CA ILE A 68 -6.50 -1.28 12.83
C ILE A 68 -7.75 -0.72 12.15
N GLY A 69 -8.60 -1.63 11.64
CA GLY A 69 -9.88 -1.23 11.07
C GLY A 69 -9.78 -0.58 9.70
N VAL A 70 -8.64 -0.68 9.03
CA VAL A 70 -8.42 -0.09 7.71
C VAL A 70 -8.02 -1.18 6.72
N ASN A 71 -8.72 -1.24 5.60
CA ASN A 71 -8.39 -2.09 4.48
C ASN A 71 -8.38 -1.20 3.24
N LEU A 72 -7.21 -1.06 2.62
CA LEU A 72 -7.07 -0.24 1.43
C LEU A 72 -7.34 -1.10 0.21
N TYR A 73 -8.47 -0.85 -0.43
CA TYR A 73 -8.96 -1.63 -1.54
C TYR A 73 -8.55 -0.97 -2.85
N MET A 74 -7.67 -1.61 -3.60
CA MET A 74 -7.01 -0.98 -4.76
C MET A 74 -7.24 -1.79 -6.03
N GLU A 75 -7.83 -1.14 -7.03
CA GLU A 75 -7.95 -1.74 -8.36
C GLU A 75 -6.67 -1.45 -9.13
N ILE A 76 -5.99 -2.48 -9.61
CA ILE A 76 -4.73 -2.32 -10.35
C ILE A 76 -4.97 -2.50 -11.84
N ASP A 77 -4.06 -1.95 -12.63
CA ASP A 77 -4.01 -2.20 -14.06
C ASP A 77 -3.20 -3.47 -14.32
N GLY A 78 -3.40 -4.07 -15.48
CA GLY A 78 -2.62 -5.24 -15.87
C GLY A 78 -3.13 -6.56 -15.30
N ASP A 79 -2.26 -7.55 -15.31
CA ASP A 79 -2.60 -8.92 -14.93
C ASP A 79 -2.42 -9.13 -13.43
N ILE A 80 -3.52 -9.35 -12.73
CA ILE A 80 -3.47 -9.51 -11.28
C ILE A 80 -2.79 -10.81 -10.84
N ASP A 81 -2.87 -11.86 -11.65
CA ASP A 81 -2.20 -13.13 -11.33
C ASP A 81 -0.68 -12.99 -11.41
N GLU A 82 -0.18 -12.24 -12.40
CA GLU A 82 1.24 -11.96 -12.52
C GLU A 82 1.71 -11.10 -11.34
N TYR A 83 0.94 -10.09 -10.95
CA TYR A 83 1.29 -9.23 -9.83
C TYR A 83 1.32 -10.03 -8.53
N TYR A 84 0.34 -10.88 -8.31
CA TYR A 84 0.30 -11.76 -7.14
C TYR A 84 1.53 -12.66 -7.09
N ALA A 85 1.88 -13.32 -8.19
CA ALA A 85 3.04 -14.19 -8.26
C ALA A 85 4.33 -13.43 -7.98
N GLU A 86 4.46 -12.23 -8.53
CA GLU A 86 5.62 -11.37 -8.31
C GLU A 86 5.77 -11.01 -6.83
N LEU A 87 4.69 -10.56 -6.19
CA LEU A 87 4.74 -10.20 -4.77
C LEU A 87 5.03 -11.41 -3.90
N LYS A 88 4.43 -12.54 -4.22
CA LYS A 88 4.67 -13.78 -3.48
C LYS A 88 6.13 -14.19 -3.56
N SER A 89 6.78 -14.00 -4.71
CA SER A 89 8.20 -14.31 -4.88
C SER A 89 9.11 -13.39 -4.07
N LYS A 90 8.61 -12.21 -3.69
CA LYS A 90 9.36 -11.23 -2.89
C LYS A 90 9.09 -11.36 -1.40
N SER A 91 8.43 -12.43 -0.99
CA SER A 91 8.19 -12.77 0.43
C SER A 91 7.37 -11.74 1.19
N VAL A 92 6.43 -11.05 0.53
CA VAL A 92 5.49 -10.18 1.23
C VAL A 92 4.57 -11.02 2.11
N LYS A 93 4.03 -10.41 3.16
CA LYS A 93 3.08 -11.09 4.03
C LYS A 93 1.72 -11.17 3.35
N ILE A 94 1.33 -12.37 2.92
CA ILE A 94 0.03 -12.60 2.29
C ILE A 94 -1.02 -12.77 3.39
N VAL A 95 -2.07 -11.95 3.36
CA VAL A 95 -3.20 -12.07 4.28
C VAL A 95 -4.15 -13.15 3.79
N TYR A 96 -4.50 -13.11 2.50
CA TYR A 96 -5.20 -14.23 1.86
C TYR A 96 -4.77 -14.33 0.39
N ASP A 97 -4.79 -15.57 -0.11
CA ASP A 97 -4.35 -15.87 -1.46
C ASP A 97 -5.35 -15.40 -2.51
N ILE A 98 -4.88 -15.24 -3.72
CA ILE A 98 -5.70 -14.76 -4.83
C ILE A 98 -6.89 -15.69 -5.07
N LYS A 99 -8.06 -15.10 -5.26
CA LYS A 99 -9.30 -15.82 -5.47
C LYS A 99 -10.34 -14.93 -6.15
N ASP A 100 -11.34 -15.57 -6.73
CA ASP A 100 -12.51 -14.87 -7.26
C ASP A 100 -13.51 -14.66 -6.15
N GLU A 101 -13.98 -13.43 -6.01
CA GLU A 101 -15.04 -13.11 -5.06
C GLU A 101 -16.41 -13.24 -5.74
N HIS A 102 -17.42 -13.48 -4.93
CA HIS A 102 -18.80 -13.67 -5.44
C HIS A 102 -19.40 -12.39 -6.05
N PHE A 103 -18.80 -11.24 -5.83
CA PHE A 103 -19.28 -9.95 -6.34
C PHE A 103 -18.56 -9.50 -7.61
N GLY A 104 -17.93 -10.41 -8.32
CA GLY A 104 -17.40 -10.15 -9.66
C GLY A 104 -16.02 -9.55 -9.74
N ILE A 105 -15.21 -9.73 -8.73
CA ILE A 105 -13.81 -9.31 -8.76
C ILE A 105 -12.89 -10.45 -8.34
N ARG A 106 -11.65 -10.32 -8.74
CA ARG A 106 -10.58 -11.24 -8.34
C ARG A 106 -9.61 -10.44 -7.48
N ASP A 107 -9.27 -10.94 -6.30
CA ASP A 107 -8.43 -10.17 -5.37
C ASP A 107 -7.51 -11.04 -4.54
N PHE A 108 -6.52 -10.39 -3.93
CA PHE A 108 -5.68 -10.95 -2.88
C PHE A 108 -5.29 -9.81 -1.94
N ALA A 109 -4.90 -10.15 -0.72
CA ALA A 109 -4.52 -9.14 0.25
C ALA A 109 -3.14 -9.41 0.84
N ILE A 110 -2.42 -8.34 1.07
CA ILE A 110 -1.12 -8.36 1.73
C ILE A 110 -1.15 -7.41 2.92
N GLU A 111 -0.16 -7.53 3.77
CA GLU A 111 0.07 -6.58 4.86
C GLU A 111 1.40 -5.88 4.60
N ASP A 112 1.43 -4.55 4.70
CA ASP A 112 2.67 -3.81 4.52
C ASP A 112 3.53 -3.86 5.79
N ILE A 113 4.67 -3.16 5.76
CA ILE A 113 5.64 -3.22 6.85
C ILE A 113 5.15 -2.60 8.16
N ASP A 114 4.11 -1.77 8.11
CA ASP A 114 3.52 -1.15 9.31
C ASP A 114 2.22 -1.84 9.76
N GLY A 115 1.75 -2.83 9.03
CA GLY A 115 0.54 -3.56 9.38
C GLY A 115 -0.71 -3.11 8.66
N TYR A 116 -0.61 -2.23 7.66
CA TYR A 116 -1.76 -1.85 6.84
C TYR A 116 -2.10 -2.94 5.86
N GLN A 117 -3.37 -3.31 5.79
CA GLN A 117 -3.82 -4.30 4.81
C GLN A 117 -4.12 -3.64 3.48
N LEU A 118 -3.52 -4.18 2.44
CA LEU A 118 -3.72 -3.74 1.07
C LEU A 118 -4.38 -4.87 0.29
N THR A 119 -5.57 -4.62 -0.24
CA THR A 119 -6.28 -5.59 -1.05
C THR A 119 -6.25 -5.16 -2.50
N PHE A 120 -5.50 -5.87 -3.31
CA PHE A 120 -5.39 -5.59 -4.73
C PHE A 120 -6.46 -6.37 -5.49
N ASN A 121 -7.11 -5.72 -6.44
CA ASN A 121 -8.24 -6.34 -7.13
C ASN A 121 -8.30 -5.96 -8.61
N ARG A 122 -8.98 -6.79 -9.38
CA ARG A 122 -9.35 -6.58 -10.78
C ARG A 122 -10.75 -7.09 -10.99
N ARG A 123 -11.52 -6.41 -11.81
CA ARG A 123 -12.84 -6.87 -12.17
C ARG A 123 -12.73 -8.11 -13.06
N LEU A 124 -13.59 -9.08 -12.80
CA LEU A 124 -13.74 -10.22 -13.68
C LEU A 124 -14.52 -9.78 -14.91
N GLU A 125 -13.97 -10.10 -16.07
CA GLU A 125 -14.66 -9.82 -17.33
C GLU A 125 -15.68 -10.92 -17.61
N GLY A 126 -16.86 -10.52 -18.06
CA GLY A 126 -17.86 -11.50 -18.36
C GLY A 126 -19.18 -10.92 -18.79
#